data_0cf5084fd1508210e2ba10717cb7d323
#
_entry.id   0cf5084fd1508210e2ba10717cb7d323
#
_cell.length_a   1.000
_cell.length_b   1.000
_cell.length_c   1.000
_cell.angle_alpha   90.00
_cell.angle_beta   90.00
_cell.angle_gamma   90.00
#
_symmetry.space_group_name_H-M   'P 1'
#
loop_
_entity.id
_entity.type
_entity.pdbx_description
1 polymer ?
#
loop_
_entity_poly.entity_id
_entity_poly.type
_entity_poly.pdbx_seq_one_letter_code
_entity_poly.pdbx_strand_id
1 'polypeptide(L)'
;MTDAVLCVDIGTSSLKAAYISLKGEVIAFARISIEKANESNRWLFALKRGIAELNAISSEAVIIKAFSISGNGPSLANSSGAFLWNESLENLDLTKLPTEAAGSIFAPRIFYIREKLGFLLNNPEGLFSVPEFLVYQLTDKAYTVLPNERFKKAYWSDEFLKS
;
A
#
# COMPACT_ATOMS: atom_id res chain seq x y z
N MET A 1 -1.24 20.66 -23.15
CA MET A 1 -0.53 19.75 -22.20
C MET A 1 -0.65 20.37 -20.81
N THR A 2 -1.14 19.61 -19.85
CA THR A 2 -1.36 20.10 -18.48
C THR A 2 -0.49 19.35 -17.49
N ASP A 3 0.23 20.08 -16.65
CA ASP A 3 1.02 19.49 -15.54
C ASP A 3 0.08 18.98 -14.45
N ALA A 4 0.28 17.75 -13.99
CA ALA A 4 -0.56 17.11 -13.01
C ALA A 4 0.19 16.21 -12.01
N VAL A 5 -0.48 15.92 -10.92
CA VAL A 5 -0.14 14.86 -9.97
C VAL A 5 -1.02 13.64 -10.29
N LEU A 6 -0.43 12.47 -10.42
CA LEU A 6 -1.17 11.21 -10.43
C LEU A 6 -1.43 10.81 -8.97
N CYS A 7 -2.69 10.89 -8.55
CA CYS A 7 -3.15 10.48 -7.22
C CYS A 7 -3.77 9.09 -7.29
N VAL A 8 -3.38 8.20 -6.38
CA VAL A 8 -3.86 6.81 -6.32
C VAL A 8 -4.34 6.50 -4.91
N ASP A 9 -5.56 5.94 -4.80
CA ASP A 9 -6.11 5.37 -3.57
C ASP A 9 -6.33 3.87 -3.76
N ILE A 10 -5.61 3.08 -3.00
CA ILE A 10 -5.66 1.62 -3.05
C ILE A 10 -6.68 1.13 -2.02
N GLY A 11 -7.84 0.70 -2.49
CA GLY A 11 -8.81 0.00 -1.66
C GLY A 11 -8.65 -1.52 -1.74
N THR A 12 -9.45 -2.25 -0.95
CA THR A 12 -9.46 -3.72 -0.91
C THR A 12 -9.97 -4.33 -2.22
N SER A 13 -11.01 -3.73 -2.80
CA SER A 13 -11.70 -4.25 -3.99
C SER A 13 -11.52 -3.38 -5.23
N SER A 14 -10.97 -2.20 -5.09
CA SER A 14 -10.75 -1.28 -6.22
C SER A 14 -9.58 -0.34 -5.96
N LEU A 15 -8.89 0.03 -7.04
CA LEU A 15 -7.96 1.14 -7.09
C LEU A 15 -8.67 2.32 -7.73
N LYS A 16 -8.56 3.49 -7.13
CA LYS A 16 -8.99 4.75 -7.72
C LYS A 16 -7.77 5.53 -8.14
N ALA A 17 -7.81 6.11 -9.32
CA ALA A 17 -6.74 6.94 -9.84
C ALA A 17 -7.30 8.24 -10.41
N ALA A 18 -6.57 9.33 -10.24
CA ALA A 18 -6.95 10.62 -10.80
C ALA A 18 -5.73 11.41 -11.26
N TYR A 19 -5.89 12.15 -12.35
CA TYR A 19 -5.01 13.26 -12.67
C TYR A 19 -5.55 14.53 -12.03
N ILE A 20 -4.78 15.12 -11.13
CA ILE A 20 -5.11 16.37 -10.45
C ILE A 20 -4.15 17.45 -10.95
N SER A 21 -4.68 18.55 -11.49
CA SER A 21 -3.86 19.69 -11.91
C SER A 21 -3.11 20.30 -10.73
N LEU A 22 -2.05 21.06 -11.00
CA LEU A 22 -1.35 21.80 -9.94
C LEU A 22 -2.20 22.88 -9.25
N LYS A 23 -3.39 23.16 -9.80
CA LYS A 23 -4.40 24.04 -9.17
C LYS A 23 -5.40 23.28 -8.30
N GLY A 24 -5.31 21.94 -8.23
CA GLY A 24 -6.23 21.09 -7.46
C GLY A 24 -7.50 20.66 -8.22
N GLU A 25 -7.57 20.85 -9.52
CA GLU A 25 -8.72 20.46 -10.36
C GLU A 25 -8.57 19.01 -10.82
N VAL A 26 -9.66 18.25 -10.81
CA VAL A 26 -9.68 16.88 -11.33
C VAL A 26 -9.75 16.94 -12.85
N ILE A 27 -8.69 16.52 -13.54
CA ILE A 27 -8.61 16.43 -15.00
C ILE A 27 -9.28 15.15 -15.49
N ALA A 28 -9.00 14.03 -14.83
CA ALA A 28 -9.57 12.71 -15.15
C ALA A 28 -9.64 11.85 -13.89
N PHE A 29 -10.60 10.94 -13.83
CA PHE A 29 -10.78 10.00 -12.74
C PHE A 29 -11.16 8.61 -13.28
N ALA A 30 -10.52 7.57 -12.74
CA ALA A 30 -10.82 6.19 -13.06
C ALA A 30 -10.94 5.32 -11.78
N ARG A 31 -11.79 4.32 -11.82
CA ARG A 31 -11.94 3.31 -10.77
C ARG A 31 -11.81 1.91 -11.36
N ILE A 32 -10.78 1.20 -10.94
CA ILE A 32 -10.42 -0.11 -11.43
C ILE A 32 -10.76 -1.16 -10.37
N SER A 33 -11.56 -2.14 -10.72
CA SER A 33 -11.78 -3.30 -9.84
C SER A 33 -10.49 -4.13 -9.71
N ILE A 34 -10.18 -4.50 -8.47
CA ILE A 34 -9.08 -5.40 -8.15
C ILE A 34 -9.68 -6.78 -7.96
N GLU A 35 -9.29 -7.72 -8.80
CA GLU A 35 -9.70 -9.11 -8.66
C GLU A 35 -9.11 -9.71 -7.37
N LYS A 36 -9.86 -10.62 -6.73
CA LYS A 36 -9.48 -11.24 -5.45
C LYS A 36 -8.33 -12.24 -5.54
N ALA A 37 -7.63 -12.32 -6.66
CA ALA A 37 -6.47 -13.19 -6.79
C ALA A 37 -5.38 -12.77 -5.80
N ASN A 38 -4.78 -13.75 -5.13
CA ASN A 38 -3.66 -13.55 -4.18
C ASN A 38 -2.33 -13.19 -4.88
N GLU A 39 -2.40 -12.66 -6.09
CA GLU A 39 -1.23 -12.28 -6.86
C GLU A 39 -0.67 -10.95 -6.35
N SER A 40 0.59 -10.95 -5.99
CA SER A 40 1.33 -9.79 -5.50
C SER A 40 1.33 -8.61 -6.49
N ASN A 41 1.17 -8.89 -7.79
CA ASN A 41 1.17 -7.89 -8.85
C ASN A 41 -0.19 -7.23 -9.13
N ARG A 42 -1.27 -7.64 -8.45
CA ARG A 42 -2.63 -7.16 -8.74
C ARG A 42 -2.77 -5.63 -8.67
N TRP A 43 -2.08 -4.99 -7.74
CA TRP A 43 -2.13 -3.51 -7.60
C TRP A 43 -1.39 -2.81 -8.72
N LEU A 44 -0.24 -3.35 -9.15
CA LEU A 44 0.51 -2.83 -10.30
C LEU A 44 -0.29 -2.97 -11.60
N PHE A 45 -0.98 -4.10 -11.80
CA PHE A 45 -1.89 -4.29 -12.94
C PHE A 45 -3.07 -3.31 -12.89
N ALA A 46 -3.70 -3.15 -11.72
CA ALA A 46 -4.79 -2.19 -11.54
C ALA A 46 -4.32 -0.76 -11.81
N LEU A 47 -3.12 -0.38 -11.35
CA LEU A 47 -2.53 0.93 -11.63
C LEU A 47 -2.30 1.14 -13.13
N LYS A 48 -1.69 0.18 -13.82
CA LYS A 48 -1.47 0.27 -15.27
C LYS A 48 -2.78 0.44 -16.05
N ARG A 49 -3.81 -0.31 -15.68
CA ARG A 49 -5.15 -0.15 -16.26
C ARG A 49 -5.74 1.24 -15.94
N GLY A 50 -5.61 1.71 -14.70
CA GLY A 50 -6.07 3.03 -14.29
C GLY A 50 -5.42 4.14 -15.10
N ILE A 51 -4.11 4.08 -15.30
CA ILE A 51 -3.38 5.05 -16.13
C ILE A 51 -3.88 5.00 -17.59
N ALA A 52 -4.10 3.81 -18.15
CA ALA A 52 -4.63 3.67 -19.51
C ALA A 52 -6.03 4.28 -19.64
N GLU A 53 -6.92 4.05 -18.66
CA GLU A 53 -8.25 4.67 -18.64
C GLU A 53 -8.18 6.19 -18.48
N LEU A 54 -7.33 6.69 -17.57
CA LEU A 54 -7.14 8.15 -17.41
C LEU A 54 -6.67 8.81 -18.70
N ASN A 55 -5.73 8.19 -19.42
CA ASN A 55 -5.25 8.70 -20.69
C ASN A 55 -6.34 8.68 -21.78
N ALA A 56 -7.23 7.67 -21.75
CA ALA A 56 -8.31 7.54 -22.73
C ALA A 56 -9.44 8.58 -22.52
N ILE A 57 -9.71 8.96 -21.26
CA ILE A 57 -10.78 9.91 -20.93
C ILE A 57 -10.29 11.35 -20.80
N SER A 58 -8.98 11.56 -20.70
CA SER A 58 -8.40 12.90 -20.63
C SER A 58 -8.56 13.63 -21.98
N SER A 59 -9.13 14.83 -21.96
CA SER A 59 -9.33 15.65 -23.16
C SER A 59 -8.04 16.21 -23.75
N GLU A 60 -6.95 16.15 -22.98
CA GLU A 60 -5.64 16.68 -23.37
C GLU A 60 -4.49 15.82 -22.84
N ALA A 61 -3.30 16.01 -23.41
CA ALA A 61 -2.10 15.34 -22.94
C ALA A 61 -1.69 15.86 -21.55
N VAL A 62 -1.42 14.95 -20.62
CA VAL A 62 -1.04 15.23 -19.25
C VAL A 62 0.44 14.91 -19.04
N ILE A 63 1.15 15.81 -18.34
CA ILE A 63 2.52 15.60 -17.89
C ILE A 63 2.49 15.32 -16.39
N ILE A 64 2.85 14.10 -15.98
CA ILE A 64 2.88 13.72 -14.57
C ILE A 64 4.16 14.30 -13.94
N LYS A 65 4.00 15.22 -12.99
CA LYS A 65 5.09 15.85 -12.23
C LYS A 65 5.36 15.18 -10.91
N ALA A 66 4.34 14.54 -10.34
CA ALA A 66 4.45 13.84 -9.06
C ALA A 66 3.48 12.67 -9.00
N PHE A 67 3.75 11.76 -8.09
CA PHE A 67 2.93 10.60 -7.83
C PHE A 67 2.61 10.54 -6.33
N SER A 68 1.34 10.40 -5.98
CA SER A 68 0.85 10.26 -4.61
C SER A 68 0.06 8.97 -4.48
N ILE A 69 0.45 8.11 -3.55
CA ILE A 69 -0.24 6.85 -3.27
C ILE A 69 -0.77 6.87 -1.85
N SER A 70 -2.04 6.56 -1.71
CA SER A 70 -2.70 6.24 -0.45
C SER A 70 -3.21 4.80 -0.50
N GLY A 71 -3.31 4.15 0.62
CA GLY A 71 -3.87 2.81 0.69
C GLY A 71 -4.53 2.55 2.01
N ASN A 72 -5.44 1.57 2.01
CA ASN A 72 -6.22 1.28 3.16
C ASN A 72 -5.50 0.26 4.07
N GLY A 73 -5.49 0.58 5.35
CA GLY A 73 -5.27 -0.31 6.46
C GLY A 73 -3.91 -0.98 6.50
N PRO A 74 -3.73 -1.89 7.44
CA PRO A 74 -2.47 -2.59 7.67
C PRO A 74 -2.33 -3.85 6.80
N SER A 75 -2.71 -3.80 5.53
CA SER A 75 -2.38 -4.86 4.57
C SER A 75 -0.88 -4.87 4.31
N LEU A 76 -0.30 -6.06 4.30
CA LEU A 76 1.13 -6.29 4.09
C LEU A 76 1.33 -7.14 2.83
N ALA A 77 2.39 -6.86 2.08
CA ALA A 77 2.69 -7.55 0.82
C ALA A 77 4.17 -7.58 0.49
N ASN A 78 4.55 -8.54 -0.35
CA ASN A 78 5.81 -8.60 -1.09
C ASN A 78 5.60 -9.44 -2.36
N SER A 79 6.65 -9.75 -3.11
CA SER A 79 6.54 -10.54 -4.34
C SER A 79 6.07 -11.98 -4.12
N SER A 80 6.17 -12.52 -2.91
CA SER A 80 5.67 -13.85 -2.56
C SER A 80 4.17 -13.89 -2.29
N GLY A 81 3.52 -12.75 -2.02
CA GLY A 81 2.08 -12.68 -1.74
C GLY A 81 1.67 -11.48 -0.90
N ALA A 82 0.46 -11.54 -0.38
CA ALA A 82 -0.10 -10.49 0.46
C ALA A 82 -0.95 -11.06 1.59
N PHE A 83 -1.02 -10.31 2.69
CA PHE A 83 -1.92 -10.53 3.81
C PHE A 83 -2.76 -9.25 4.03
N LEU A 84 -4.07 -9.38 3.75
CA LEU A 84 -4.95 -8.22 3.73
C LEU A 84 -5.43 -7.82 5.13
N TRP A 85 -5.76 -6.57 5.29
CA TRP A 85 -6.25 -6.01 6.57
C TRP A 85 -7.50 -6.71 7.10
N ASN A 86 -8.35 -7.25 6.24
CA ASN A 86 -9.59 -7.93 6.57
C ASN A 86 -9.45 -9.46 6.66
N GLU A 87 -8.24 -10.01 6.53
CA GLU A 87 -7.99 -11.41 6.81
C GLU A 87 -7.94 -11.66 8.31
N SER A 88 -8.46 -12.81 8.72
CA SER A 88 -8.54 -13.20 10.13
C SER A 88 -7.15 -13.47 10.72
N LEU A 89 -6.97 -13.09 11.97
CA LEU A 89 -5.81 -13.43 12.81
C LEU A 89 -6.14 -14.63 13.73
N GLU A 90 -6.77 -15.65 13.17
CA GLU A 90 -7.25 -16.80 13.94
C GLU A 90 -6.11 -17.48 14.70
N ASN A 91 -6.39 -17.80 15.98
CA ASN A 91 -5.45 -18.47 16.88
C ASN A 91 -4.12 -17.70 17.10
N LEU A 92 -4.10 -16.39 16.89
CA LEU A 92 -2.97 -15.57 17.30
C LEU A 92 -3.08 -15.24 18.79
N ASP A 93 -2.09 -15.64 19.54
CA ASP A 93 -1.96 -15.29 20.96
C ASP A 93 -1.37 -13.87 21.09
N LEU A 94 -2.24 -12.89 21.20
CA LEU A 94 -1.84 -11.48 21.32
C LEU A 94 -1.05 -11.18 22.60
N THR A 95 -1.08 -12.06 23.60
CA THR A 95 -0.30 -11.86 24.84
C THR A 95 1.20 -12.03 24.61
N LYS A 96 1.59 -12.64 23.50
CA LYS A 96 2.99 -12.80 23.09
C LYS A 96 3.55 -11.60 22.32
N LEU A 97 2.70 -10.63 22.02
CA LEU A 97 3.19 -9.39 21.40
C LEU A 97 4.05 -8.61 22.39
N PRO A 98 5.20 -8.06 21.96
CA PRO A 98 5.98 -7.15 22.80
C PRO A 98 5.13 -5.96 23.25
N THR A 99 5.37 -5.50 24.48
CA THR A 99 4.67 -4.32 25.03
C THR A 99 4.84 -3.09 24.12
N GLU A 100 6.01 -2.98 23.51
CA GLU A 100 6.40 -1.91 22.57
C GLU A 100 5.56 -1.92 21.28
N ALA A 101 5.03 -3.10 20.92
CA ALA A 101 4.13 -3.28 19.78
C ALA A 101 2.67 -2.97 20.11
N ALA A 102 2.34 -2.71 21.38
CA ALA A 102 0.98 -2.41 21.81
C ALA A 102 0.47 -1.14 21.13
N GLY A 103 -0.69 -1.26 20.46
CA GLY A 103 -1.29 -0.18 19.68
C GLY A 103 -0.86 -0.06 18.23
N SER A 104 0.16 -0.81 17.79
CA SER A 104 0.51 -0.86 16.35
C SER A 104 -0.55 -1.64 15.57
N ILE A 105 -1.00 -1.06 14.46
CA ILE A 105 -1.93 -1.72 13.53
C ILE A 105 -1.25 -2.80 12.70
N PHE A 106 0.07 -2.76 12.56
CA PHE A 106 0.87 -3.72 11.78
C PHE A 106 1.39 -4.88 12.61
N ALA A 107 1.80 -4.64 13.86
CA ALA A 107 2.46 -5.64 14.68
C ALA A 107 1.68 -6.97 14.80
N PRO A 108 0.38 -7.01 15.08
CA PRO A 108 -0.36 -8.26 15.14
C PRO A 108 -0.29 -9.06 13.84
N ARG A 109 -0.28 -8.37 12.68
CA ARG A 109 -0.18 -9.01 11.35
C ARG A 109 1.20 -9.54 11.07
N ILE A 110 2.24 -8.80 11.42
CA ILE A 110 3.64 -9.24 11.27
C ILE A 110 3.86 -10.49 12.12
N PHE A 111 3.37 -10.51 13.36
CA PHE A 111 3.45 -11.68 14.24
C PHE A 111 2.68 -12.87 13.66
N TYR A 112 1.47 -12.66 13.14
CA TYR A 112 0.71 -13.72 12.49
C TYR A 112 1.44 -14.28 11.26
N ILE A 113 1.98 -13.42 10.41
CA ILE A 113 2.76 -13.81 9.24
C ILE A 113 3.98 -14.62 9.68
N ARG A 114 4.67 -14.20 10.73
CA ARG A 114 5.83 -14.91 11.26
C ARG A 114 5.48 -16.31 11.74
N GLU A 115 4.36 -16.47 12.44
CA GLU A 115 3.98 -17.76 13.03
C GLU A 115 3.27 -18.70 12.05
N LYS A 116 2.50 -18.16 11.13
CA LYS A 116 1.59 -18.94 10.27
C LYS A 116 1.92 -18.90 8.79
N LEU A 117 2.54 -17.83 8.32
CA LEU A 117 2.77 -17.55 6.91
C LEU A 117 4.25 -17.26 6.62
N GLY A 118 5.15 -18.01 7.23
CA GLY A 118 6.59 -17.77 7.16
C GLY A 118 7.17 -17.57 5.75
N PHE A 119 6.49 -18.07 4.72
CA PHE A 119 6.89 -17.86 3.32
C PHE A 119 6.95 -16.38 2.91
N LEU A 120 6.12 -15.51 3.52
CA LEU A 120 6.18 -14.07 3.26
C LEU A 120 7.44 -13.42 3.86
N LEU A 121 7.97 -13.94 4.97
CA LEU A 121 9.17 -13.41 5.61
C LEU A 121 10.47 -13.91 4.99
N ASN A 122 10.42 -15.02 4.26
CA ASN A 122 11.59 -15.61 3.61
C ASN A 122 11.99 -14.86 2.32
N ASN A 123 11.26 -13.83 1.94
CA ASN A 123 11.57 -13.03 0.78
C ASN A 123 12.66 -11.99 1.11
N PRO A 124 13.78 -11.94 0.37
CA PRO A 124 14.90 -11.03 0.64
C PRO A 124 14.54 -9.54 0.47
N GLU A 125 13.48 -9.22 -0.26
CA GLU A 125 13.00 -7.84 -0.40
C GLU A 125 12.30 -7.28 0.85
N GLY A 126 11.94 -8.18 1.80
CA GLY A 126 11.23 -7.83 3.03
C GLY A 126 9.70 -7.81 2.88
N LEU A 127 9.04 -7.11 3.79
CA LEU A 127 7.59 -7.00 3.88
C LEU A 127 7.21 -5.52 3.92
N PHE A 128 6.26 -5.12 3.08
CA PHE A 128 5.84 -3.73 2.89
C PHE A 128 4.36 -3.55 3.23
N SER A 129 3.95 -2.35 3.60
CA SER A 129 2.55 -1.96 3.42
C SER A 129 2.22 -1.92 1.91
N VAL A 130 0.95 -2.08 1.55
CA VAL A 130 0.58 -2.14 0.12
C VAL A 130 0.98 -0.88 -0.67
N PRO A 131 0.81 0.37 -0.15
CA PRO A 131 1.32 1.54 -0.84
C PRO A 131 2.84 1.52 -1.04
N GLU A 132 3.60 1.12 -0.01
CA GLU A 132 5.06 1.03 -0.07
C GLU A 132 5.50 -0.07 -1.05
N PHE A 133 4.80 -1.21 -1.08
CA PHE A 133 5.06 -2.26 -2.05
C PHE A 133 4.85 -1.80 -3.50
N LEU A 134 3.80 -1.04 -3.76
CA LEU A 134 3.57 -0.46 -5.09
C LEU A 134 4.67 0.53 -5.47
N VAL A 135 5.15 1.36 -4.53
CA VAL A 135 6.32 2.23 -4.76
C VAL A 135 7.57 1.40 -5.05
N TYR A 136 7.80 0.33 -4.29
CA TYR A 136 8.92 -0.59 -4.53
C TYR A 136 8.85 -1.20 -5.94
N GLN A 137 7.69 -1.69 -6.38
CA GLN A 137 7.49 -2.25 -7.71
C GLN A 137 7.72 -1.23 -8.86
N LEU A 138 7.53 0.05 -8.59
CA LEU A 138 7.73 1.13 -9.57
C LEU A 138 9.16 1.64 -9.63
N THR A 139 9.90 1.57 -8.53
CA THR A 139 11.20 2.27 -8.36
C THR A 139 12.37 1.35 -8.08
N ASP A 140 12.10 0.11 -7.73
CA ASP A 140 13.10 -0.86 -7.20
C ASP A 140 13.84 -0.35 -5.97
N LYS A 141 13.15 0.51 -5.18
CA LYS A 141 13.70 1.09 -3.95
C LYS A 141 12.71 0.95 -2.81
N ALA A 142 13.21 0.45 -1.67
CA ALA A 142 12.43 0.38 -0.44
C ALA A 142 12.36 1.75 0.22
N TYR A 143 11.15 2.25 0.40
CA TYR A 143 10.84 3.46 1.15
C TYR A 143 9.80 3.14 2.20
N THR A 144 9.88 3.80 3.34
CA THR A 144 8.81 3.77 4.34
C THR A 144 8.28 5.17 4.61
N VAL A 145 6.99 5.24 4.88
CA VAL A 145 6.35 6.48 5.31
C VAL A 145 6.58 6.65 6.80
N LEU A 146 7.24 7.74 7.17
CA LEU A 146 7.33 8.13 8.58
C LEU A 146 6.03 8.82 8.97
N PRO A 147 5.24 8.23 9.88
CA PRO A 147 4.00 8.86 10.32
C PRO A 147 4.30 10.12 11.14
N ASN A 148 3.37 11.06 11.11
CA ASN A 148 3.39 12.18 12.05
C ASN A 148 3.43 11.64 13.50
N GLU A 149 4.13 12.34 14.40
CA GLU A 149 4.29 11.97 15.82
C GLU A 149 2.96 11.54 16.49
N ARG A 150 1.86 12.19 16.10
CA ARG A 150 0.51 11.85 16.59
C ARG A 150 0.11 10.39 16.31
N PHE A 151 0.59 9.80 15.21
CA PHE A 151 0.22 8.46 14.76
C PHE A 151 1.36 7.45 14.91
N LYS A 152 2.51 7.88 15.43
CA LYS A 152 3.72 7.06 15.52
C LYS A 152 3.48 5.72 16.20
N LYS A 153 2.78 5.72 17.35
CA LYS A 153 2.46 4.47 18.07
C LYS A 153 1.54 3.53 17.29
N ALA A 154 0.67 4.07 16.44
CA ALA A 154 -0.22 3.24 15.62
C ALA A 154 0.49 2.58 14.44
N TYR A 155 1.65 3.08 14.05
CA TYR A 155 2.47 2.54 12.96
C TYR A 155 3.69 1.83 13.54
N TRP A 156 4.79 2.54 13.69
CA TRP A 156 6.10 2.06 14.09
C TRP A 156 6.61 2.93 15.24
N SER A 157 6.49 2.49 16.49
CA SER A 157 7.15 3.21 17.57
C SER A 157 8.66 3.01 17.51
N ASP A 158 9.43 3.97 18.02
CA ASP A 158 10.89 3.84 18.06
C ASP A 158 11.34 2.64 18.89
N GLU A 159 10.59 2.30 19.93
CA GLU A 159 10.81 1.14 20.77
C GLU A 159 10.56 -0.15 19.98
N PHE A 160 9.45 -0.21 19.21
CA PHE A 160 9.12 -1.38 18.40
C PHE A 160 10.15 -1.62 17.30
N LEU A 161 10.69 -0.55 16.69
CA LEU A 161 11.72 -0.68 15.65
C LEU A 161 13.08 -1.16 16.19
N LYS A 162 13.29 -1.13 17.51
CA LYS A 162 14.51 -1.59 18.17
C LYS A 162 14.38 -2.97 18.78
N SER A 163 13.16 -3.49 18.94
CA SER A 163 12.91 -4.84 19.49
C SER A 163 13.03 -5.92 18.42
#